data_4eec19dd7ea76c663e2bd3ed474a38bc
#
_entry.id   4eec19dd7ea76c663e2bd3ed474a38bc
#
_cell.length_a   1.000
_cell.length_b   1.000
_cell.length_c   1.000
_cell.angle_alpha   90.00
_cell.angle_beta   90.00
_cell.angle_gamma   90.00
#
_symmetry.space_group_name_H-M   'P 1'
#
loop_
_entity.id
_entity.type
_entity.pdbx_description
1 polymer ?
#
loop_
_entity_poly.entity_id
_entity_poly.type
_entity_poly.pdbx_seq_one_letter_code
_entity_poly.pdbx_strand_id
1 'polypeptide(L)'
;MKIGWLQIIMAVIYMGILIGVGLYMSRKVKSSDDFWIGGRQVGPVATALSYGAAYVSTVAIIGDPPMYYNYGLGYAAFEIMISVFFCCILIFIVFAPKMRALSERLNVVSLSGFLAIRYKSNQFRLLCGTLVSVMMVPYAISAMKGIADAMHAIVGIPYAMGVVVIAVVSFCYLVTAGYWGVSTTDIIQGITIAVSCLLVAVIVITKSGGVTAAVTYMGSVSPSHIQPSSGLTFAQLFSWAGVWALIAFGQPQLVTKFMGLRDSRTVGTVIRVAVVWEIIFMVSIAMIGAAAFKLFRAVPLTMWTPLFPPWWQNIPMQLCQGYFSAEYWPPVFPPQWPWY
;
A
#
# COMPACT_ATOMS: atom_id res chain seq x y z
N MET A 1 27.85 8.07 -2.33
CA MET A 1 26.82 8.60 -3.24
C MET A 1 26.82 10.12 -3.13
N LYS A 2 26.89 10.87 -4.23
CA LYS A 2 26.72 12.33 -4.16
C LYS A 2 25.26 12.61 -3.81
N ILE A 3 25.03 13.30 -2.72
CA ILE A 3 23.69 13.75 -2.31
C ILE A 3 23.12 14.58 -3.46
N GLY A 4 22.00 14.14 -4.01
CA GLY A 4 21.31 14.88 -5.07
C GLY A 4 20.54 16.04 -4.47
N TRP A 5 21.09 17.25 -4.54
CA TRP A 5 20.40 18.45 -4.05
C TRP A 5 18.98 18.60 -4.62
N LEU A 6 18.77 18.17 -5.88
CA LEU A 6 17.46 18.20 -6.51
C LEU A 6 16.45 17.28 -5.77
N GLN A 7 16.86 16.08 -5.39
CA GLN A 7 16.01 15.16 -4.66
C GLN A 7 15.62 15.71 -3.26
N ILE A 8 16.59 16.34 -2.58
CA ILE A 8 16.33 16.99 -1.28
C ILE A 8 15.32 18.11 -1.45
N ILE A 9 15.53 19.00 -2.42
CA ILE A 9 14.64 20.13 -2.68
C ILE A 9 13.22 19.63 -2.99
N MET A 10 13.07 18.63 -3.85
CA MET A 10 11.77 18.03 -4.19
C MET A 10 11.10 17.42 -2.94
N ALA A 11 11.84 16.69 -2.11
CA ALA A 11 11.31 16.10 -0.88
C ALA A 11 10.84 17.19 0.11
N VAL A 12 11.63 18.23 0.31
CA VAL A 12 11.29 19.37 1.19
C VAL A 12 10.06 20.11 0.69
N ILE A 13 9.99 20.40 -0.62
CA ILE A 13 8.81 21.03 -1.22
C ILE A 13 7.57 20.16 -1.02
N TYR A 14 7.69 18.86 -1.29
CA TYR A 14 6.57 17.93 -1.12
C TYR A 14 6.09 17.85 0.32
N MET A 15 6.99 17.73 1.29
CA MET A 15 6.64 17.75 2.71
C MET A 15 6.01 19.09 3.12
N GLY A 16 6.53 20.21 2.61
CA GLY A 16 5.96 21.53 2.82
C GLY A 16 4.52 21.65 2.29
N ILE A 17 4.24 21.08 1.12
CA ILE A 17 2.88 21.00 0.56
C ILE A 17 1.96 20.20 1.49
N LEU A 18 2.38 19.02 1.97
CA LEU A 18 1.56 18.19 2.86
C LEU A 18 1.22 18.92 4.17
N ILE A 19 2.20 19.56 4.80
CA ILE A 19 1.99 20.36 6.03
C ILE A 19 1.07 21.55 5.73
N GLY A 20 1.34 22.29 4.64
CA GLY A 20 0.53 23.44 4.24
C GLY A 20 -0.93 23.07 3.97
N VAL A 21 -1.17 21.95 3.29
CA VAL A 21 -2.52 21.41 3.07
C VAL A 21 -3.17 21.00 4.39
N GLY A 22 -2.44 20.35 5.28
CA GLY A 22 -2.93 20.01 6.61
C GLY A 22 -3.39 21.26 7.39
N LEU A 23 -2.53 22.27 7.46
CA LEU A 23 -2.84 23.55 8.12
C LEU A 23 -4.02 24.27 7.46
N TYR A 24 -4.13 24.25 6.14
CA TYR A 24 -5.28 24.84 5.44
C TYR A 24 -6.58 24.09 5.75
N MET A 25 -6.54 22.75 5.78
CA MET A 25 -7.71 21.92 6.06
C MET A 25 -8.15 21.97 7.53
N SER A 26 -7.28 22.35 8.47
CA SER A 26 -7.65 22.53 9.88
C SER A 26 -8.80 23.53 10.06
N ARG A 27 -8.94 24.50 9.15
CA ARG A 27 -10.05 25.47 9.13
C ARG A 27 -11.43 24.84 8.91
N LYS A 28 -11.48 23.60 8.36
CA LYS A 28 -12.73 22.84 8.17
C LYS A 28 -13.16 22.06 9.39
N VAL A 29 -12.28 21.88 10.35
CA VAL A 29 -12.55 21.13 11.58
C VAL A 29 -13.26 22.03 12.57
N LYS A 30 -14.57 21.90 12.67
CA LYS A 30 -15.43 22.67 13.59
C LYS A 30 -16.07 21.81 14.67
N SER A 31 -16.08 20.49 14.49
CA SER A 31 -16.70 19.53 15.39
C SER A 31 -15.82 18.28 15.57
N SER A 32 -16.14 17.46 16.58
CA SER A 32 -15.52 16.15 16.76
C SER A 32 -15.75 15.24 15.55
N ASP A 33 -16.93 15.28 14.95
CA ASP A 33 -17.25 14.48 13.75
C ASP A 33 -16.43 14.92 12.54
N ASP A 34 -16.15 16.23 12.39
CA ASP A 34 -15.27 16.74 11.35
C ASP A 34 -13.85 16.20 11.52
N PHE A 35 -13.38 16.15 12.77
CA PHE A 35 -12.04 15.65 13.08
C PHE A 35 -11.88 14.15 12.80
N TRP A 36 -12.88 13.33 13.16
CA TRP A 36 -12.75 11.87 13.07
C TRP A 36 -13.15 11.27 11.72
N ILE A 37 -14.17 11.84 11.04
CA ILE A 37 -14.75 11.26 9.81
C ILE A 37 -15.09 12.33 8.74
N GLY A 38 -14.60 13.55 8.88
CA GLY A 38 -14.85 14.62 7.92
C GLY A 38 -16.32 15.05 7.86
N GLY A 39 -17.05 15.00 8.99
CA GLY A 39 -18.45 15.39 9.09
C GLY A 39 -19.38 14.61 8.13
N ARG A 40 -18.98 13.47 7.62
CA ARG A 40 -19.72 12.67 6.62
C ARG A 40 -20.00 13.45 5.32
N GLN A 41 -19.06 14.29 4.88
CA GLN A 41 -19.25 15.18 3.72
C GLN A 41 -18.25 14.92 2.59
N VAL A 42 -17.49 13.83 2.67
CA VAL A 42 -16.46 13.51 1.66
C VAL A 42 -17.11 13.02 0.38
N GLY A 43 -16.78 13.67 -0.74
CA GLY A 43 -17.30 13.32 -2.06
C GLY A 43 -16.75 11.98 -2.59
N PRO A 44 -17.42 11.36 -3.59
CA PRO A 44 -17.08 10.01 -4.06
C PRO A 44 -15.68 9.90 -4.66
N VAL A 45 -15.24 10.86 -5.46
CA VAL A 45 -13.90 10.85 -6.06
C VAL A 45 -12.82 11.01 -4.98
N ALA A 46 -13.04 11.92 -4.03
CA ALA A 46 -12.14 12.11 -2.91
C ALA A 46 -12.04 10.85 -2.05
N THR A 47 -13.19 10.19 -1.78
CA THR A 47 -13.22 8.92 -1.04
C THR A 47 -12.44 7.83 -1.78
N ALA A 48 -12.62 7.68 -3.10
CA ALA A 48 -11.94 6.65 -3.89
C ALA A 48 -10.42 6.86 -3.90
N LEU A 49 -9.96 8.07 -4.19
CA LEU A 49 -8.52 8.39 -4.23
C LEU A 49 -7.86 8.28 -2.84
N SER A 50 -8.54 8.79 -1.81
CA SER A 50 -8.07 8.68 -0.43
C SER A 50 -8.08 7.22 0.06
N TYR A 51 -9.06 6.41 -0.36
CA TYR A 51 -9.08 4.98 -0.08
C TYR A 51 -7.92 4.27 -0.78
N GLY A 52 -7.71 4.48 -2.08
CA GLY A 52 -6.62 3.88 -2.83
C GLY A 52 -5.25 4.21 -2.23
N ALA A 53 -5.00 5.49 -1.91
CA ALA A 53 -3.75 5.91 -1.27
C ALA A 53 -3.55 5.29 0.13
N ALA A 54 -4.64 5.11 0.90
CA ALA A 54 -4.57 4.47 2.21
C ALA A 54 -4.42 2.94 2.14
N TYR A 55 -4.93 2.31 1.07
CA TYR A 55 -4.79 0.89 0.81
C TYR A 55 -3.37 0.56 0.32
N VAL A 56 -2.88 1.31 -0.65
CA VAL A 56 -1.52 1.17 -1.17
C VAL A 56 -0.55 1.83 -0.20
N SER A 57 0.12 1.02 0.57
CA SER A 57 1.17 1.47 1.48
C SER A 57 2.56 1.38 0.82
N THR A 58 3.59 1.83 1.54
CA THR A 58 5.00 1.62 1.16
C THR A 58 5.31 0.14 0.96
N VAL A 59 4.58 -0.76 1.64
CA VAL A 59 4.73 -2.21 1.50
C VAL A 59 4.41 -2.65 0.09
N ALA A 60 3.32 -2.16 -0.52
CA ALA A 60 2.99 -2.49 -1.91
C ALA A 60 4.00 -1.91 -2.91
N ILE A 61 4.41 -0.64 -2.73
CA ILE A 61 5.35 0.03 -3.66
C ILE A 61 6.74 -0.63 -3.65
N ILE A 62 7.23 -1.07 -2.49
CA ILE A 62 8.56 -1.65 -2.33
C ILE A 62 8.52 -3.18 -2.35
N GLY A 63 7.41 -3.80 -1.91
CA GLY A 63 7.27 -5.24 -1.77
C GLY A 63 6.79 -5.95 -3.03
N ASP A 64 5.81 -5.41 -3.74
CA ASP A 64 5.21 -6.09 -4.89
C ASP A 64 6.13 -6.22 -6.11
N PRO A 65 6.94 -5.21 -6.51
CA PRO A 65 7.86 -5.38 -7.64
C PRO A 65 8.84 -6.55 -7.49
N PRO A 66 9.47 -6.80 -6.33
CA PRO A 66 10.25 -8.02 -6.09
C PRO A 66 9.43 -9.31 -6.17
N MET A 67 8.16 -9.30 -5.73
CA MET A 67 7.29 -10.47 -5.85
C MET A 67 7.02 -10.79 -7.34
N TYR A 68 6.72 -9.78 -8.15
CA TYR A 68 6.50 -9.96 -9.58
C TYR A 68 7.78 -10.32 -10.34
N TYR A 69 8.93 -9.86 -9.86
CA TYR A 69 10.23 -10.30 -10.35
C TYR A 69 10.47 -11.79 -10.09
N ASN A 70 10.14 -12.25 -8.88
CA ASN A 70 10.43 -13.63 -8.45
C ASN A 70 9.38 -14.64 -8.92
N TYR A 71 8.11 -14.27 -8.95
CA TYR A 71 7.00 -15.18 -9.29
C TYR A 71 6.40 -14.91 -10.68
N GLY A 72 6.72 -13.77 -11.29
CA GLY A 72 6.33 -13.46 -12.66
C GLY A 72 4.94 -12.86 -12.82
N LEU A 73 4.54 -12.74 -14.10
CA LEU A 73 3.32 -12.03 -14.50
C LEU A 73 2.04 -12.82 -14.23
N GLY A 74 2.10 -14.16 -14.14
CA GLY A 74 0.94 -14.96 -13.76
C GLY A 74 0.49 -14.67 -12.34
N TYR A 75 1.43 -14.59 -11.39
CA TYR A 75 1.15 -14.18 -10.02
C TYR A 75 0.61 -12.73 -9.98
N ALA A 76 1.26 -11.80 -10.70
CA ALA A 76 0.80 -10.42 -10.78
C ALA A 76 -0.64 -10.31 -11.29
N ALA A 77 -0.99 -11.02 -12.36
CA ALA A 77 -2.34 -11.01 -12.92
C ALA A 77 -3.38 -11.55 -11.94
N PHE A 78 -3.05 -12.59 -11.20
CA PHE A 78 -3.92 -13.17 -10.19
C PHE A 78 -4.14 -12.19 -9.02
N GLU A 79 -3.07 -11.56 -8.53
CA GLU A 79 -3.14 -10.57 -7.46
C GLU A 79 -3.94 -9.33 -7.86
N ILE A 80 -3.73 -8.80 -9.06
CA ILE A 80 -4.51 -7.68 -9.61
C ILE A 80 -6.00 -8.04 -9.66
N MET A 81 -6.33 -9.22 -10.17
CA MET A 81 -7.73 -9.67 -10.26
C MET A 81 -8.39 -9.75 -8.87
N ILE A 82 -7.71 -10.36 -7.90
CA ILE A 82 -8.23 -10.48 -6.53
C ILE A 82 -8.31 -9.11 -5.85
N SER A 83 -7.29 -8.28 -5.94
CA SER A 83 -7.29 -6.94 -5.34
C SER A 83 -8.42 -6.09 -5.90
N VAL A 84 -8.56 -5.98 -7.22
CA VAL A 84 -9.65 -5.21 -7.85
C VAL A 84 -11.01 -5.75 -7.43
N PHE A 85 -11.21 -7.07 -7.46
CA PHE A 85 -12.51 -7.65 -7.12
C PHE A 85 -12.87 -7.46 -5.64
N PHE A 86 -11.99 -7.83 -4.72
CA PHE A 86 -12.29 -7.78 -3.28
C PHE A 86 -12.16 -6.36 -2.71
N CYS A 87 -11.06 -5.65 -3.02
CA CYS A 87 -10.76 -4.39 -2.38
C CYS A 87 -11.40 -3.16 -3.05
N CYS A 88 -11.75 -3.25 -4.36
CA CYS A 88 -12.38 -2.13 -5.04
C CYS A 88 -13.85 -2.35 -5.40
N ILE A 89 -14.29 -3.60 -5.61
CA ILE A 89 -15.67 -3.86 -6.03
C ILE A 89 -16.49 -4.38 -4.84
N LEU A 90 -16.13 -5.54 -4.32
CA LEU A 90 -16.93 -6.24 -3.32
C LEU A 90 -17.06 -5.43 -2.03
N ILE A 91 -15.96 -4.87 -1.53
CA ILE A 91 -15.97 -4.09 -0.28
C ILE A 91 -16.86 -2.85 -0.39
N PHE A 92 -16.84 -2.17 -1.53
CA PHE A 92 -17.68 -0.99 -1.75
C PHE A 92 -19.15 -1.34 -1.97
N ILE A 93 -19.47 -2.46 -2.61
CA ILE A 93 -20.86 -2.89 -2.78
C ILE A 93 -21.47 -3.37 -1.45
N VAL A 94 -20.74 -4.22 -0.73
CA VAL A 94 -21.29 -4.93 0.42
C VAL A 94 -21.12 -4.14 1.72
N PHE A 95 -19.95 -3.51 1.89
CA PHE A 95 -19.54 -2.98 3.17
C PHE A 95 -19.74 -1.46 3.30
N ALA A 96 -19.36 -0.69 2.29
CA ALA A 96 -19.39 0.76 2.35
C ALA A 96 -20.80 1.36 2.61
N PRO A 97 -21.88 0.94 1.91
CA PRO A 97 -23.21 1.48 2.17
C PRO A 97 -23.71 1.16 3.58
N LYS A 98 -23.42 -0.06 4.06
CA LYS A 98 -23.83 -0.49 5.40
C LYS A 98 -23.09 0.30 6.48
N MET A 99 -21.77 0.44 6.34
CA MET A 99 -20.96 1.19 7.31
C MET A 99 -21.34 2.67 7.33
N ARG A 100 -21.61 3.27 6.16
CA ARG A 100 -22.11 4.65 6.07
C ARG A 100 -23.45 4.82 6.79
N ALA A 101 -24.43 3.95 6.51
CA ALA A 101 -25.76 4.00 7.12
C ALA A 101 -25.70 3.75 8.64
N LEU A 102 -24.89 2.80 9.09
CA LEU A 102 -24.70 2.51 10.52
C LEU A 102 -24.00 3.64 11.24
N SER A 103 -22.97 4.25 10.64
CA SER A 103 -22.27 5.41 11.20
C SER A 103 -23.24 6.58 11.46
N GLU A 104 -24.17 6.82 10.52
CA GLU A 104 -25.17 7.87 10.65
C GLU A 104 -26.24 7.56 11.70
N ARG A 105 -26.85 6.36 11.61
CA ARG A 105 -27.95 5.95 12.50
C ARG A 105 -27.53 5.81 13.96
N LEU A 106 -26.32 5.30 14.21
CA LEU A 106 -25.81 5.01 15.54
C LEU A 106 -24.89 6.13 16.07
N ASN A 107 -24.67 7.15 15.26
CA ASN A 107 -23.75 8.26 15.55
C ASN A 107 -22.36 7.77 16.00
N VAL A 108 -21.79 6.80 15.29
CA VAL A 108 -20.48 6.23 15.56
C VAL A 108 -19.45 6.71 14.55
N VAL A 109 -18.22 6.96 15.01
CA VAL A 109 -17.09 7.45 14.22
C VAL A 109 -15.94 6.43 14.12
N SER A 110 -16.11 5.25 14.72
CA SER A 110 -15.09 4.21 14.73
C SER A 110 -15.69 2.81 14.73
N LEU A 111 -14.91 1.84 14.22
CA LEU A 111 -15.29 0.44 14.22
C LEU A 111 -15.51 -0.11 15.66
N SER A 112 -14.64 0.25 16.60
CA SER A 112 -14.79 -0.15 18.01
C SER A 112 -16.05 0.45 18.65
N GLY A 113 -16.41 1.67 18.30
CA GLY A 113 -17.66 2.29 18.72
C GLY A 113 -18.89 1.56 18.19
N PHE A 114 -18.87 1.16 16.91
CA PHE A 114 -19.94 0.34 16.32
C PHE A 114 -20.09 -1.01 17.04
N LEU A 115 -18.98 -1.71 17.30
CA LEU A 115 -18.99 -2.99 18.00
C LEU A 115 -19.51 -2.87 19.44
N ALA A 116 -19.19 -1.77 20.14
CA ALA A 116 -19.72 -1.50 21.48
C ALA A 116 -21.25 -1.42 21.52
N ILE A 117 -21.84 -0.74 20.55
CA ILE A 117 -23.31 -0.64 20.44
C ILE A 117 -23.91 -1.98 20.04
N ARG A 118 -23.30 -2.68 19.08
CA ARG A 118 -23.78 -3.98 18.60
C ARG A 118 -23.83 -5.03 19.71
N TYR A 119 -22.80 -5.06 20.56
CA TYR A 119 -22.69 -6.02 21.66
C TYR A 119 -23.11 -5.46 23.02
N LYS A 120 -23.59 -4.21 23.08
CA LYS A 120 -24.05 -3.52 24.31
C LYS A 120 -23.02 -3.58 25.45
N SER A 121 -21.73 -3.46 25.12
CA SER A 121 -20.63 -3.64 26.07
C SER A 121 -19.50 -2.61 25.85
N ASN A 122 -19.30 -1.77 26.88
CA ASN A 122 -18.16 -0.84 26.89
C ASN A 122 -16.82 -1.57 27.09
N GLN A 123 -16.82 -2.70 27.79
CA GLN A 123 -15.62 -3.53 27.95
C GLN A 123 -15.18 -4.10 26.59
N PHE A 124 -16.13 -4.54 25.77
CA PHE A 124 -15.85 -5.00 24.41
C PHE A 124 -15.31 -3.86 23.51
N ARG A 125 -15.84 -2.64 23.67
CA ARG A 125 -15.28 -1.45 23.00
C ARG A 125 -13.82 -1.23 23.35
N LEU A 126 -13.49 -1.28 24.66
CA LEU A 126 -12.12 -1.09 25.14
C LEU A 126 -11.21 -2.19 24.61
N LEU A 127 -11.64 -3.45 24.71
CA LEU A 127 -10.88 -4.59 24.18
C LEU A 127 -10.58 -4.44 22.68
N CYS A 128 -11.60 -4.22 21.87
CA CYS A 128 -11.43 -4.05 20.42
C CYS A 128 -10.58 -2.83 20.07
N GLY A 129 -10.79 -1.71 20.75
CA GLY A 129 -9.98 -0.50 20.55
C GLY A 129 -8.51 -0.71 20.90
N THR A 130 -8.23 -1.37 22.01
CA THR A 130 -6.86 -1.70 22.42
C THR A 130 -6.20 -2.67 21.44
N LEU A 131 -6.89 -3.75 21.06
CA LEU A 131 -6.36 -4.72 20.09
C LEU A 131 -6.04 -4.06 18.76
N VAL A 132 -6.96 -3.25 18.22
CA VAL A 132 -6.74 -2.50 16.98
C VAL A 132 -5.54 -1.58 17.12
N SER A 133 -5.43 -0.82 18.21
CA SER A 133 -4.32 0.11 18.44
C SER A 133 -2.97 -0.62 18.50
N VAL A 134 -2.90 -1.74 19.24
CA VAL A 134 -1.69 -2.56 19.34
C VAL A 134 -1.30 -3.15 17.98
N MET A 135 -2.27 -3.66 17.21
CA MET A 135 -2.00 -4.25 15.89
C MET A 135 -1.63 -3.20 14.84
N MET A 136 -2.05 -1.94 15.00
CA MET A 136 -1.64 -0.85 14.11
C MET A 136 -0.20 -0.40 14.32
N VAL A 137 0.42 -0.66 15.47
CA VAL A 137 1.83 -0.27 15.73
C VAL A 137 2.79 -0.96 14.76
N PRO A 138 2.81 -2.31 14.59
CA PRO A 138 3.68 -2.96 13.61
C PRO A 138 3.45 -2.47 12.18
N TYR A 139 2.18 -2.20 11.81
CA TYR A 139 1.84 -1.63 10.51
C TYR A 139 2.47 -0.24 10.30
N ALA A 140 2.34 0.65 11.28
CA ALA A 140 2.95 1.97 11.22
C ALA A 140 4.48 1.92 11.15
N ILE A 141 5.12 1.04 11.94
CA ILE A 141 6.57 0.80 11.89
C ILE A 141 7.00 0.34 10.49
N SER A 142 6.27 -0.60 9.89
CA SER A 142 6.55 -1.10 8.55
C SER A 142 6.47 -0.01 7.49
N ALA A 143 5.44 0.84 7.55
CA ALA A 143 5.29 1.96 6.64
C ALA A 143 6.41 3.01 6.80
N MET A 144 6.72 3.38 8.03
CA MET A 144 7.82 4.32 8.33
C MET A 144 9.18 3.77 7.90
N LYS A 145 9.42 2.48 8.11
CA LYS A 145 10.64 1.81 7.67
C LYS A 145 10.83 1.94 6.17
N GLY A 146 9.82 1.59 5.37
CA GLY A 146 9.93 1.65 3.92
C GLY A 146 10.24 3.05 3.40
N ILE A 147 9.63 4.09 3.97
CA ILE A 147 9.92 5.48 3.59
C ILE A 147 11.34 5.88 4.03
N ALA A 148 11.77 5.51 5.24
CA ALA A 148 13.11 5.82 5.73
C ALA A 148 14.20 5.13 4.91
N ASP A 149 13.99 3.87 4.49
CA ASP A 149 14.87 3.13 3.59
C ASP A 149 14.96 3.84 2.22
N ALA A 150 13.82 4.28 1.67
CA ALA A 150 13.80 5.03 0.42
C ALA A 150 14.54 6.38 0.54
N MET A 151 14.34 7.11 1.64
CA MET A 151 15.07 8.36 1.90
C MET A 151 16.57 8.12 2.03
N HIS A 152 16.97 7.05 2.72
CA HIS A 152 18.38 6.66 2.82
C HIS A 152 18.97 6.32 1.45
N ALA A 153 18.28 5.53 0.65
CA ALA A 153 18.74 5.07 -0.65
C ALA A 153 18.82 6.21 -1.70
N ILE A 154 17.83 7.11 -1.72
CA ILE A 154 17.68 8.13 -2.76
C ILE A 154 18.39 9.44 -2.36
N VAL A 155 18.20 9.86 -1.12
CA VAL A 155 18.66 11.18 -0.62
C VAL A 155 19.96 11.07 0.17
N GLY A 156 20.31 9.87 0.67
CA GLY A 156 21.50 9.65 1.49
C GLY A 156 21.35 10.08 2.95
N ILE A 157 20.12 10.37 3.42
CA ILE A 157 19.85 10.73 4.82
C ILE A 157 20.00 9.47 5.70
N PRO A 158 20.61 9.56 6.89
CA PRO A 158 20.69 8.45 7.82
C PRO A 158 19.27 7.90 8.14
N TYR A 159 19.12 6.58 8.19
CA TYR A 159 17.83 5.91 8.41
C TYR A 159 17.07 6.47 9.62
N ALA A 160 17.74 6.62 10.76
CA ALA A 160 17.11 7.15 11.98
C ALA A 160 16.57 8.58 11.80
N MET A 161 17.30 9.42 11.08
CA MET A 161 16.84 10.77 10.76
C MET A 161 15.62 10.73 9.82
N GLY A 162 15.60 9.84 8.84
CA GLY A 162 14.45 9.62 7.96
C GLY A 162 13.18 9.27 8.74
N VAL A 163 13.28 8.34 9.70
CA VAL A 163 12.16 7.96 10.59
C VAL A 163 11.65 9.16 11.38
N VAL A 164 12.55 9.93 12.00
CA VAL A 164 12.17 11.10 12.80
C VAL A 164 11.48 12.17 11.95
N VAL A 165 12.03 12.49 10.78
CA VAL A 165 11.46 13.50 9.88
C VAL A 165 10.03 13.11 9.47
N ILE A 166 9.82 11.85 9.09
CA ILE A 166 8.49 11.38 8.66
C ILE A 166 7.51 11.38 9.83
N ALA A 167 7.96 10.93 11.02
CA ALA A 167 7.12 10.94 12.21
C ALA A 167 6.66 12.37 12.57
N VAL A 168 7.57 13.34 12.54
CA VAL A 168 7.25 14.74 12.84
C VAL A 168 6.30 15.33 11.78
N VAL A 169 6.58 15.13 10.50
CA VAL A 169 5.72 15.65 9.41
C VAL A 169 4.32 15.06 9.51
N SER A 170 4.21 13.74 9.69
CA SER A 170 2.93 13.06 9.82
C SER A 170 2.16 13.53 11.06
N PHE A 171 2.83 13.68 12.18
CA PHE A 171 2.24 14.19 13.41
C PHE A 171 1.68 15.61 13.22
N CYS A 172 2.45 16.51 12.59
CA CYS A 172 2.05 17.90 12.39
C CYS A 172 0.72 18.03 11.64
N TYR A 173 0.55 17.35 10.49
CA TYR A 173 -0.69 17.49 9.74
C TYR A 173 -1.85 16.67 10.32
N LEU A 174 -1.56 15.54 10.98
CA LEU A 174 -2.59 14.69 11.59
C LEU A 174 -3.26 15.39 12.79
N VAL A 175 -2.46 15.96 13.69
CA VAL A 175 -2.97 16.61 14.90
C VAL A 175 -3.72 17.90 14.56
N THR A 176 -3.28 18.62 13.54
CA THR A 176 -3.89 19.91 13.19
C THR A 176 -5.21 19.79 12.45
N ALA A 177 -5.35 18.83 11.55
CA ALA A 177 -6.48 18.77 10.62
C ALA A 177 -7.29 17.47 10.65
N GLY A 178 -6.87 16.47 11.44
CA GLY A 178 -7.57 15.21 11.59
C GLY A 178 -7.90 14.57 10.24
N TYR A 179 -9.13 14.05 10.11
CA TYR A 179 -9.60 13.37 8.90
C TYR A 179 -9.58 14.25 7.64
N TRP A 180 -9.94 15.54 7.73
CA TRP A 180 -9.90 16.43 6.57
C TRP A 180 -8.49 16.61 6.02
N GLY A 181 -7.50 16.77 6.91
CA GLY A 181 -6.10 16.84 6.52
C GLY A 181 -5.63 15.54 5.88
N VAL A 182 -5.84 14.41 6.57
CA VAL A 182 -5.45 13.09 6.06
C VAL A 182 -6.12 12.80 4.72
N SER A 183 -7.43 12.96 4.60
CA SER A 183 -8.14 12.65 3.35
C SER A 183 -7.68 13.52 2.18
N THR A 184 -7.35 14.79 2.41
CA THR A 184 -6.86 15.67 1.35
C THR A 184 -5.41 15.36 0.97
N THR A 185 -4.55 15.07 1.94
CA THR A 185 -3.17 14.63 1.65
C THR A 185 -3.15 13.28 0.94
N ASP A 186 -4.04 12.35 1.32
CA ASP A 186 -4.18 11.05 0.64
C ASP A 186 -4.57 11.21 -0.84
N ILE A 187 -5.44 12.19 -1.19
CA ILE A 187 -5.79 12.47 -2.59
C ILE A 187 -4.55 12.90 -3.36
N ILE A 188 -3.77 13.84 -2.82
CA ILE A 188 -2.54 14.31 -3.43
C ILE A 188 -1.53 13.15 -3.57
N GLN A 189 -1.36 12.38 -2.52
CA GLN A 189 -0.48 11.20 -2.51
C GLN A 189 -0.94 10.14 -3.50
N GLY A 190 -2.24 9.83 -3.55
CA GLY A 190 -2.81 8.86 -4.48
C GLY A 190 -2.57 9.22 -5.95
N ILE A 191 -2.76 10.50 -6.31
CA ILE A 191 -2.44 10.98 -7.65
C ILE A 191 -0.94 10.88 -7.91
N THR A 192 -0.11 11.33 -6.96
CA THR A 192 1.34 11.30 -7.08
C THR A 192 1.86 9.86 -7.24
N ILE A 193 1.34 8.91 -6.45
CA ILE A 193 1.70 7.49 -6.54
C ILE A 193 1.37 6.94 -7.93
N ALA A 194 0.12 7.11 -8.40
CA ALA A 194 -0.31 6.58 -9.69
C ALA A 194 0.52 7.14 -10.84
N VAL A 195 0.74 8.46 -10.86
CA VAL A 195 1.54 9.13 -11.90
C VAL A 195 3.00 8.69 -11.84
N SER A 196 3.60 8.64 -10.65
CA SER A 196 5.01 8.25 -10.48
C SER A 196 5.24 6.80 -10.87
N CYS A 197 4.38 5.87 -10.44
CA CYS A 197 4.50 4.45 -10.81
C CYS A 197 4.33 4.26 -12.32
N LEU A 198 3.39 4.96 -12.95
CA LEU A 198 3.21 4.91 -14.40
C LEU A 198 4.44 5.45 -15.14
N LEU A 199 4.98 6.59 -14.71
CA LEU A 199 6.20 7.16 -15.32
C LEU A 199 7.40 6.22 -15.17
N VAL A 200 7.62 5.67 -13.98
CA VAL A 200 8.70 4.69 -13.75
C VAL A 200 8.50 3.46 -14.61
N ALA A 201 7.28 2.92 -14.70
CA ALA A 201 6.97 1.78 -15.55
C ALA A 201 7.30 2.05 -17.02
N VAL A 202 6.90 3.21 -17.56
CA VAL A 202 7.21 3.61 -18.94
C VAL A 202 8.72 3.71 -19.15
N ILE A 203 9.46 4.34 -18.23
CA ILE A 203 10.91 4.50 -18.34
C ILE A 203 11.63 3.15 -18.32
N VAL A 204 11.24 2.26 -17.38
CA VAL A 204 11.93 0.96 -17.21
C VAL A 204 11.57 0.02 -18.36
N ILE A 205 10.33 0.03 -18.83
CA ILE A 205 9.90 -0.77 -20.00
C ILE A 205 10.59 -0.30 -21.28
N THR A 206 10.71 1.00 -21.51
CA THR A 206 11.43 1.51 -22.70
C THR A 206 12.91 1.12 -22.65
N LYS A 207 13.55 1.20 -21.49
CA LYS A 207 14.93 0.75 -21.31
C LYS A 207 15.10 -0.77 -21.49
N SER A 208 14.07 -1.56 -21.19
CA SER A 208 14.10 -3.02 -21.42
C SER A 208 13.86 -3.41 -22.89
N GLY A 209 13.59 -2.47 -23.76
CA GLY A 209 13.28 -2.70 -25.17
C GLY A 209 11.79 -2.94 -25.45
N GLY A 210 10.92 -2.51 -24.55
CA GLY A 210 9.47 -2.62 -24.64
C GLY A 210 8.87 -3.81 -23.88
N VAL A 211 7.55 -3.80 -23.76
CA VAL A 211 6.79 -4.84 -23.03
C VAL A 211 7.05 -6.24 -23.63
N THR A 212 6.93 -6.37 -24.94
CA THR A 212 7.15 -7.65 -25.64
C THR A 212 8.54 -8.20 -25.36
N ALA A 213 9.58 -7.35 -25.42
CA ALA A 213 10.96 -7.78 -25.18
C ALA A 213 11.19 -8.19 -23.72
N ALA A 214 10.54 -7.55 -22.75
CA ALA A 214 10.63 -7.92 -21.35
C ALA A 214 9.93 -9.26 -21.08
N VAL A 215 8.70 -9.43 -21.58
CA VAL A 215 7.90 -10.66 -21.40
C VAL A 215 8.53 -11.85 -22.13
N THR A 216 8.98 -11.68 -23.39
CA THR A 216 9.66 -12.74 -24.13
C THR A 216 10.94 -13.19 -23.41
N TYR A 217 11.73 -12.24 -22.92
CA TYR A 217 12.93 -12.58 -22.15
C TYR A 217 12.59 -13.33 -20.86
N MET A 218 11.57 -12.87 -20.12
CA MET A 218 11.11 -13.55 -18.91
C MET A 218 10.67 -15.00 -19.23
N GLY A 219 9.90 -15.20 -20.29
CA GLY A 219 9.44 -16.52 -20.72
C GLY A 219 10.56 -17.43 -21.21
N SER A 220 11.61 -16.89 -21.85
CA SER A 220 12.76 -17.69 -22.32
C SER A 220 13.64 -18.16 -21.16
N VAL A 221 13.75 -17.38 -20.09
CA VAL A 221 14.59 -17.71 -18.91
C VAL A 221 13.80 -18.51 -17.87
N SER A 222 12.56 -18.16 -17.65
CA SER A 222 11.68 -18.80 -16.66
C SER A 222 10.27 -18.97 -17.23
N PRO A 223 9.99 -20.06 -17.98
CA PRO A 223 8.69 -20.27 -18.62
C PRO A 223 7.50 -20.25 -17.66
N SER A 224 7.70 -20.65 -16.40
CA SER A 224 6.66 -20.59 -15.37
C SER A 224 6.17 -19.17 -15.09
N HIS A 225 7.05 -18.16 -15.18
CA HIS A 225 6.70 -16.76 -14.85
C HIS A 225 5.67 -16.13 -15.79
N ILE A 226 5.49 -16.66 -16.99
CA ILE A 226 4.46 -16.21 -17.94
C ILE A 226 3.21 -17.10 -17.96
N GLN A 227 3.22 -18.21 -17.18
CA GLN A 227 2.06 -19.08 -17.04
C GLN A 227 1.07 -18.46 -16.03
N PRO A 228 -0.24 -18.71 -16.18
CA PRO A 228 -1.25 -18.15 -15.27
C PRO A 228 -1.05 -18.48 -13.79
N SER A 229 -0.49 -19.67 -13.50
CA SER A 229 -0.18 -20.10 -12.12
C SER A 229 1.19 -19.68 -11.64
N SER A 230 2.06 -19.13 -12.50
CA SER A 230 3.47 -18.86 -12.17
C SER A 230 4.23 -20.04 -11.59
N GLY A 231 3.80 -21.27 -11.88
CA GLY A 231 4.34 -22.50 -11.29
C GLY A 231 3.92 -22.73 -9.83
N LEU A 232 3.05 -21.88 -9.28
CA LEU A 232 2.51 -22.01 -7.93
C LEU A 232 1.24 -22.85 -7.91
N THR A 233 0.97 -23.52 -6.80
CA THR A 233 -0.32 -24.17 -6.56
C THR A 233 -1.41 -23.12 -6.30
N PHE A 234 -2.68 -23.48 -6.55
CA PHE A 234 -3.80 -22.57 -6.25
C PHE A 234 -3.82 -22.16 -4.77
N ALA A 235 -3.50 -23.06 -3.86
CA ALA A 235 -3.44 -22.75 -2.44
C ALA A 235 -2.35 -21.72 -2.12
N GLN A 236 -1.19 -21.78 -2.75
CA GLN A 236 -0.12 -20.77 -2.60
C GLN A 236 -0.55 -19.41 -3.17
N LEU A 237 -1.09 -19.39 -4.39
CA LEU A 237 -1.60 -18.18 -5.01
C LEU A 237 -2.67 -17.50 -4.12
N PHE A 238 -3.63 -18.31 -3.65
CA PHE A 238 -4.72 -17.79 -2.82
C PHE A 238 -4.24 -17.35 -1.43
N SER A 239 -3.26 -18.05 -0.84
CA SER A 239 -2.70 -17.66 0.45
C SER A 239 -2.01 -16.30 0.39
N TRP A 240 -1.27 -16.03 -0.67
CA TRP A 240 -0.53 -14.77 -0.83
C TRP A 240 -1.45 -13.62 -1.23
N ALA A 241 -2.18 -13.77 -2.32
CA ALA A 241 -3.06 -12.73 -2.81
C ALA A 241 -4.35 -12.59 -1.96
N GLY A 242 -4.86 -13.68 -1.40
CA GLY A 242 -6.07 -13.68 -0.57
C GLY A 242 -5.90 -12.94 0.75
N VAL A 243 -4.69 -12.92 1.33
CA VAL A 243 -4.40 -12.12 2.53
C VAL A 243 -4.64 -10.63 2.23
N TRP A 244 -4.13 -10.13 1.11
CA TRP A 244 -4.32 -8.74 0.70
C TRP A 244 -5.78 -8.42 0.42
N ALA A 245 -6.51 -9.35 -0.20
CA ALA A 245 -7.93 -9.20 -0.45
C ALA A 245 -8.77 -9.06 0.83
N LEU A 246 -8.47 -9.86 1.84
CA LEU A 246 -9.24 -9.87 3.09
C LEU A 246 -8.84 -8.75 4.06
N ILE A 247 -7.60 -8.28 4.00
CA ILE A 247 -7.08 -7.25 4.90
C ILE A 247 -7.88 -5.95 4.81
N ALA A 248 -8.38 -5.60 3.62
CA ALA A 248 -9.16 -4.39 3.38
C ALA A 248 -10.44 -4.31 4.24
N PHE A 249 -11.06 -5.46 4.55
CA PHE A 249 -12.28 -5.51 5.36
C PHE A 249 -12.04 -5.24 6.84
N GLY A 250 -10.83 -5.47 7.34
CA GLY A 250 -10.48 -5.34 8.75
C GLY A 250 -9.67 -4.09 9.09
N GLN A 251 -9.13 -3.38 8.12
CA GLN A 251 -8.28 -2.21 8.36
C GLN A 251 -9.10 -0.98 8.80
N PRO A 252 -8.91 -0.46 10.01
CA PRO A 252 -9.75 0.61 10.55
C PRO A 252 -9.61 1.91 9.75
N GLN A 253 -8.43 2.21 9.19
CA GLN A 253 -8.21 3.39 8.36
C GLN A 253 -9.01 3.33 7.04
N LEU A 254 -9.27 2.15 6.50
CA LEU A 254 -10.12 1.99 5.31
C LEU A 254 -11.60 2.07 5.66
N VAL A 255 -12.01 1.48 6.77
CA VAL A 255 -13.40 1.51 7.25
C VAL A 255 -13.85 2.94 7.53
N THR A 256 -13.00 3.79 8.09
CA THR A 256 -13.33 5.21 8.32
C THR A 256 -13.60 5.99 7.04
N LYS A 257 -13.01 5.59 5.89
CA LYS A 257 -13.31 6.20 4.59
C LYS A 257 -14.76 5.96 4.16
N PHE A 258 -15.31 4.80 4.49
CA PHE A 258 -16.72 4.50 4.21
C PHE A 258 -17.66 5.31 5.11
N MET A 259 -17.30 5.47 6.38
CA MET A 259 -18.10 6.27 7.33
C MET A 259 -18.14 7.75 6.95
N GLY A 260 -17.06 8.29 6.37
CA GLY A 260 -16.93 9.67 5.94
C GLY A 260 -17.63 10.00 4.61
N LEU A 261 -18.06 9.01 3.83
CA LEU A 261 -18.70 9.20 2.52
C LEU A 261 -20.00 10.01 2.64
N ARG A 262 -20.17 11.01 1.77
CA ARG A 262 -21.32 11.92 1.80
C ARG A 262 -22.64 11.20 1.54
N ASP A 263 -22.70 10.38 0.51
CA ASP A 263 -23.93 9.71 0.10
C ASP A 263 -23.65 8.28 -0.39
N SER A 264 -24.34 7.30 0.19
CA SER A 264 -24.24 5.89 -0.20
C SER A 264 -24.67 5.62 -1.64
N ARG A 265 -25.51 6.49 -2.25
CA ARG A 265 -25.92 6.38 -3.66
C ARG A 265 -24.76 6.61 -4.62
N THR A 266 -23.70 7.27 -4.19
CA THR A 266 -22.52 7.57 -5.00
C THR A 266 -21.48 6.44 -5.03
N VAL A 267 -21.73 5.33 -4.34
CA VAL A 267 -20.81 4.18 -4.26
C VAL A 267 -20.39 3.66 -5.64
N GLY A 268 -21.30 3.65 -6.62
CA GLY A 268 -20.95 3.27 -8.01
C GLY A 268 -19.88 4.17 -8.64
N THR A 269 -19.84 5.45 -8.29
CA THR A 269 -18.77 6.37 -8.74
C THR A 269 -17.49 6.09 -7.98
N VAL A 270 -17.57 5.81 -6.69
CA VAL A 270 -16.39 5.42 -5.88
C VAL A 270 -15.73 4.18 -6.47
N ILE A 271 -16.51 3.14 -6.79
CA ILE A 271 -16.00 1.89 -7.38
C ILE A 271 -15.28 2.17 -8.71
N ARG A 272 -15.91 2.91 -9.62
CA ARG A 272 -15.29 3.20 -10.93
C ARG A 272 -13.94 3.90 -10.78
N VAL A 273 -13.87 4.92 -9.93
CA VAL A 273 -12.63 5.66 -9.72
C VAL A 273 -11.59 4.80 -9.01
N ALA A 274 -11.97 4.03 -7.99
CA ALA A 274 -11.07 3.14 -7.26
C ALA A 274 -10.50 2.03 -8.16
N VAL A 275 -11.35 1.40 -8.98
CA VAL A 275 -10.93 0.34 -9.93
C VAL A 275 -9.94 0.89 -10.97
N VAL A 276 -10.24 2.05 -11.57
CA VAL A 276 -9.33 2.65 -12.55
C VAL A 276 -7.99 3.00 -11.91
N TRP A 277 -8.01 3.58 -10.72
CA TRP A 277 -6.81 3.94 -9.99
C TRP A 277 -5.98 2.71 -9.63
N GLU A 278 -6.61 1.66 -9.10
CA GLU A 278 -5.97 0.41 -8.71
C GLU A 278 -5.33 -0.31 -9.91
N ILE A 279 -6.04 -0.37 -11.04
CA ILE A 279 -5.50 -0.97 -12.27
C ILE A 279 -4.27 -0.20 -12.76
N ILE A 280 -4.33 1.14 -12.79
CA ILE A 280 -3.17 1.96 -13.18
C ILE A 280 -1.97 1.67 -12.28
N PHE A 281 -2.19 1.63 -10.97
CA PHE A 281 -1.13 1.36 -10.00
C PHE A 281 -0.55 -0.05 -10.17
N MET A 282 -1.38 -1.09 -10.06
CA MET A 282 -0.95 -2.49 -10.06
C MET A 282 -0.31 -2.91 -11.38
N VAL A 283 -0.87 -2.48 -12.53
CA VAL A 283 -0.27 -2.76 -13.84
C VAL A 283 1.09 -2.06 -13.98
N SER A 284 1.22 -0.84 -13.47
CA SER A 284 2.51 -0.14 -13.47
C SER A 284 3.56 -0.91 -12.67
N ILE A 285 3.21 -1.38 -11.47
CA ILE A 285 4.11 -2.16 -10.60
C ILE A 285 4.47 -3.51 -11.26
N ALA A 286 3.51 -4.18 -11.89
CA ALA A 286 3.76 -5.43 -12.61
C ALA A 286 4.73 -5.23 -13.78
N MET A 287 4.59 -4.14 -14.52
CA MET A 287 5.50 -3.78 -15.60
C MET A 287 6.90 -3.44 -15.09
N ILE A 288 7.01 -2.79 -13.93
CA ILE A 288 8.30 -2.53 -13.28
C ILE A 288 8.98 -3.86 -12.92
N GLY A 289 8.26 -4.81 -12.32
CA GLY A 289 8.76 -6.13 -11.98
C GLY A 289 9.27 -6.93 -13.20
N ALA A 290 8.48 -6.94 -14.28
CA ALA A 290 8.83 -7.61 -15.53
C ALA A 290 10.07 -7.00 -16.21
N ALA A 291 10.13 -5.68 -16.27
CA ALA A 291 11.27 -4.98 -16.85
C ALA A 291 12.54 -5.15 -16.00
N ALA A 292 12.40 -5.10 -14.67
CA ALA A 292 13.48 -5.35 -13.74
C ALA A 292 14.06 -6.77 -13.92
N PHE A 293 13.21 -7.78 -14.14
CA PHE A 293 13.66 -9.13 -14.42
C PHE A 293 14.62 -9.19 -15.62
N LYS A 294 14.30 -8.49 -16.70
CA LYS A 294 15.18 -8.43 -17.87
C LYS A 294 16.44 -7.61 -17.60
N LEU A 295 16.31 -6.43 -17.04
CA LEU A 295 17.42 -5.49 -16.86
C LEU A 295 18.44 -5.99 -15.84
N PHE A 296 17.98 -6.55 -14.72
CA PHE A 296 18.88 -6.99 -13.65
C PHE A 296 19.48 -8.38 -13.88
N ARG A 297 18.79 -9.28 -14.59
CA ARG A 297 19.37 -10.60 -14.95
C ARG A 297 20.28 -10.55 -16.17
N ALA A 298 20.03 -9.63 -17.11
CA ALA A 298 20.86 -9.47 -18.31
C ALA A 298 22.22 -8.79 -18.05
N VAL A 299 22.42 -8.18 -16.88
CA VAL A 299 23.66 -7.47 -16.51
C VAL A 299 24.38 -8.27 -15.44
N PRO A 300 25.70 -8.56 -15.62
CA PRO A 300 26.50 -9.20 -14.58
C PRO A 300 26.40 -8.43 -13.25
N LEU A 301 26.15 -9.15 -12.17
CA LEU A 301 25.96 -8.55 -10.83
C LEU A 301 27.12 -7.67 -10.37
N THR A 302 28.31 -7.90 -10.91
CA THR A 302 29.51 -7.07 -10.69
C THR A 302 29.36 -5.61 -11.13
N MET A 303 28.45 -5.30 -12.06
CA MET A 303 28.20 -3.92 -12.49
C MET A 303 27.25 -3.16 -11.54
N TRP A 304 26.50 -3.87 -10.69
CA TRP A 304 25.52 -3.29 -9.77
C TRP A 304 26.06 -3.09 -8.35
N THR A 305 27.18 -3.76 -8.01
CA THR A 305 27.81 -3.64 -6.69
C THR A 305 28.07 -2.20 -6.23
N PRO A 306 28.41 -1.24 -7.11
CA PRO A 306 28.58 0.15 -6.68
C PRO A 306 27.27 0.87 -6.30
N LEU A 307 26.10 0.36 -6.72
CA LEU A 307 24.79 0.96 -6.45
C LEU A 307 24.15 0.46 -5.13
N PHE A 308 24.70 -0.62 -4.58
CA PHE A 308 24.23 -1.19 -3.32
C PHE A 308 25.11 -0.76 -2.17
N PRO A 309 24.57 -0.51 -0.98
CA PRO A 309 25.36 -0.19 0.20
C PRO A 309 26.33 -1.34 0.54
N PRO A 310 27.48 -1.06 1.19
CA PRO A 310 28.51 -2.06 1.46
C PRO A 310 28.04 -3.32 2.18
N TRP A 311 27.03 -3.18 3.07
CA TRP A 311 26.44 -4.31 3.78
C TRP A 311 25.63 -5.24 2.87
N TRP A 312 25.06 -4.73 1.76
CA TRP A 312 24.37 -5.53 0.77
C TRP A 312 25.36 -6.32 -0.10
N GLN A 313 26.54 -5.75 -0.38
CA GLN A 313 27.59 -6.40 -1.18
C GLN A 313 28.18 -7.64 -0.49
N ASN A 314 28.10 -7.69 0.84
CA ASN A 314 28.59 -8.79 1.68
C ASN A 314 27.52 -9.84 2.02
N ILE A 315 26.27 -9.66 1.57
CA ILE A 315 25.24 -10.67 1.72
C ILE A 315 25.50 -11.76 0.66
N PRO A 316 25.78 -13.03 1.04
CA PRO A 316 25.92 -14.11 0.08
C PRO A 316 24.65 -14.16 -0.77
N MET A 317 24.83 -14.28 -2.09
CA MET A 317 23.70 -14.27 -3.05
C MET A 317 22.66 -15.37 -2.74
N GLN A 318 23.08 -16.45 -2.10
CA GLN A 318 22.22 -17.49 -1.55
C GLN A 318 21.27 -16.98 -0.47
N LEU A 319 21.64 -15.95 0.30
CA LEU A 319 20.76 -15.30 1.27
C LEU A 319 19.79 -14.33 0.61
N CYS A 320 20.17 -13.65 -0.47
CA CYS A 320 19.21 -12.85 -1.25
C CYS A 320 18.19 -13.75 -1.96
N GLN A 321 18.61 -14.90 -2.48
CA GLN A 321 17.72 -15.93 -3.01
C GLN A 321 16.96 -16.64 -1.88
N GLY A 322 17.57 -16.86 -0.71
CA GLY A 322 16.98 -17.52 0.44
C GLY A 322 16.04 -16.64 1.27
N TYR A 323 16.23 -15.31 1.32
CA TYR A 323 15.27 -14.41 1.98
C TYR A 323 13.91 -14.37 1.28
N PHE A 324 13.87 -14.73 0.01
CA PHE A 324 12.66 -14.87 -0.79
C PHE A 324 12.33 -16.32 -1.15
N SER A 325 13.16 -17.30 -0.77
CA SER A 325 12.80 -18.72 -0.87
C SER A 325 12.01 -19.13 0.38
N ALA A 326 11.02 -20.00 0.16
CA ALA A 326 10.14 -20.52 1.23
C ALA A 326 10.88 -21.26 2.37
N GLU A 327 12.19 -21.48 2.25
CA GLU A 327 13.03 -22.15 3.25
C GLU A 327 13.40 -21.26 4.46
N TYR A 328 13.31 -19.93 4.35
CA TYR A 328 13.65 -19.00 5.46
C TYR A 328 12.45 -18.44 6.22
N TRP A 329 11.23 -18.72 5.77
CA TRP A 329 10.08 -18.58 6.64
C TRP A 329 9.90 -19.90 7.37
N PRO A 330 10.12 -19.96 8.70
CA PRO A 330 9.74 -21.15 9.43
C PRO A 330 8.26 -21.39 9.11
N PRO A 331 7.86 -22.64 8.81
CA PRO A 331 6.45 -22.95 8.59
C PRO A 331 5.71 -22.41 9.81
N VAL A 332 4.72 -21.55 9.60
CA VAL A 332 3.88 -20.97 10.67
C VAL A 332 3.20 -22.07 11.48
N PHE A 333 3.29 -23.30 10.99
CA PHE A 333 2.91 -24.54 11.66
C PHE A 333 4.01 -25.56 11.53
N PRO A 334 4.54 -26.13 12.62
CA PRO A 334 5.47 -27.25 12.56
C PRO A 334 4.78 -28.45 11.90
N PRO A 335 5.51 -29.29 11.15
CA PRO A 335 4.94 -30.43 10.40
C PRO A 335 4.49 -31.61 11.29
N GLN A 336 4.16 -31.38 12.56
CA GLN A 336 3.77 -32.41 13.52
C GLN A 336 2.46 -32.06 14.22
N TRP A 337 1.39 -31.87 13.44
CA TRP A 337 0.04 -32.02 13.99
C TRP A 337 -0.63 -33.19 13.25
N PRO A 338 -0.81 -34.35 13.94
CA PRO A 338 -1.50 -35.48 13.35
C PRO A 338 -3.01 -35.25 13.45
N TRP A 339 -3.59 -34.74 12.39
CA TRP A 339 -5.03 -34.86 12.16
C TRP A 339 -5.24 -35.33 10.73
N TYR A 340 -5.22 -36.62 10.59
CA TYR A 340 -6.01 -37.38 9.65
C TYR A 340 -7.09 -38.05 10.45
#